data_ca7d3dc1d7a35d970a257d10c9ea04d1
#
_entry.id   ca7d3dc1d7a35d970a257d10c9ea04d1
#
_cell.length_a   1.000
_cell.length_b   1.000
_cell.length_c   1.000
_cell.angle_alpha   90.00
_cell.angle_beta   90.00
_cell.angle_gamma   90.00
#
_symmetry.space_group_name_H-M   'P 1'
#
loop_
_entity.id
_entity.type
_entity.pdbx_description
1 polymer ?
#
loop_
_entity_poly.entity_id
_entity_poly.type
_entity_poly.pdbx_seq_one_letter_code
_entity_poly.pdbx_strand_id
1 'polypeptide(L)'
;MPGLKKILCSLIVLLSFSLAVSATASKGPVVQKNQDKSLVQWMDYGAALEKAKTDPKLIFVDLYADWCVPCRIMDANVYNNPTVASILNTQFYAVKLDADSQDSIVCDAKKNTVQRCYFDVWELHALPAFVLVAPKGMSILTVTDSMSPEELRYMLYQFLEKEKEWISR
;
A
#
# COMPACT_ATOMS: atom_id res chain seq x y z
N MET A 1 -23.33 43.24 70.91
CA MET A 1 -24.80 43.18 71.15
C MET A 1 -25.47 43.55 69.83
N PRO A 2 -26.57 42.97 69.54
CA PRO A 2 -26.82 41.59 69.09
C PRO A 2 -27.44 41.62 67.67
N GLY A 3 -27.59 40.49 67.08
CA GLY A 3 -28.54 40.39 66.00
C GLY A 3 -28.37 39.16 65.10
N LEU A 4 -28.48 38.05 65.78
CA LEU A 4 -28.78 36.78 65.12
C LEU A 4 -30.17 36.88 64.45
N LYS A 5 -30.24 36.71 63.14
CA LYS A 5 -31.48 36.20 62.51
C LYS A 5 -31.14 35.28 61.41
N LYS A 6 -31.44 34.04 61.71
CA LYS A 6 -31.60 32.92 60.79
C LYS A 6 -32.63 33.26 59.73
N ILE A 7 -32.32 33.05 58.49
CA ILE A 7 -33.33 32.65 57.49
C ILE A 7 -32.71 31.62 56.62
N LEU A 8 -33.23 30.47 56.85
CA LEU A 8 -33.13 29.27 56.05
C LEU A 8 -33.77 29.53 54.70
N CYS A 9 -33.07 29.49 53.61
CA CYS A 9 -33.68 29.41 52.30
C CYS A 9 -32.92 28.43 51.43
N SER A 10 -33.48 27.28 51.49
CA SER A 10 -33.68 26.26 50.50
C SER A 10 -32.62 26.17 49.39
N LEU A 11 -31.86 25.11 49.49
CA LEU A 11 -31.10 24.48 48.47
C LEU A 11 -31.97 24.15 47.24
N ILE A 12 -31.65 24.75 46.12
CA ILE A 12 -31.89 24.14 44.80
C ILE A 12 -30.56 24.11 44.09
N VAL A 13 -29.85 23.06 44.32
CA VAL A 13 -28.69 22.68 43.47
C VAL A 13 -29.27 22.11 42.18
N LEU A 14 -29.40 22.94 41.19
CA LEU A 14 -29.63 22.47 39.82
C LEU A 14 -28.33 21.87 39.32
N LEU A 15 -28.22 20.56 39.45
CA LEU A 15 -27.23 19.77 38.71
C LEU A 15 -27.58 19.87 37.20
N SER A 16 -26.98 20.81 36.52
CA SER A 16 -26.91 20.77 35.06
C SER A 16 -25.96 19.67 34.62
N PHE A 17 -26.55 18.50 34.44
CA PHE A 17 -25.87 17.37 33.85
C PHE A 17 -25.67 17.66 32.36
N SER A 18 -24.56 18.30 32.02
CA SER A 18 -24.14 18.45 30.62
C SER A 18 -23.79 17.10 30.04
N LEU A 19 -24.75 16.51 29.32
CA LEU A 19 -24.45 15.37 28.45
C LEU A 19 -23.52 15.86 27.31
N ALA A 20 -22.23 15.65 27.48
CA ALA A 20 -21.29 15.72 26.39
C ALA A 20 -21.61 14.55 25.44
N VAL A 21 -22.35 14.84 24.37
CA VAL A 21 -22.52 13.92 23.27
C VAL A 21 -21.17 13.88 22.55
N SER A 22 -20.35 12.89 22.88
CA SER A 22 -19.19 12.55 22.08
C SER A 22 -19.67 12.03 20.74
N ALA A 23 -19.62 12.89 19.71
CA ALA A 23 -19.78 12.47 18.33
C ALA A 23 -18.59 11.59 17.96
N THR A 24 -18.74 10.28 18.16
CA THR A 24 -17.88 9.30 17.52
C THR A 24 -18.15 9.38 16.02
N ALA A 25 -17.28 10.07 15.29
CA ALA A 25 -17.24 9.98 13.84
C ALA A 25 -16.97 8.51 13.48
N SER A 26 -18.03 7.78 13.17
CA SER A 26 -17.90 6.47 12.57
C SER A 26 -17.26 6.68 11.21
N LYS A 27 -15.98 6.34 11.08
CA LYS A 27 -15.39 6.05 9.76
C LYS A 27 -16.31 5.03 9.11
N GLY A 28 -16.99 5.45 8.05
CA GLY A 28 -17.80 4.56 7.23
C GLY A 28 -16.98 3.32 6.84
N PRO A 29 -17.62 2.20 6.51
CA PRO A 29 -16.92 1.00 6.13
C PRO A 29 -16.00 1.35 4.97
N VAL A 30 -14.70 1.25 5.20
CA VAL A 30 -13.72 1.21 4.12
C VAL A 30 -14.13 0.00 3.29
N VAL A 31 -14.63 0.26 2.08
CA VAL A 31 -14.92 -0.79 1.11
C VAL A 31 -13.58 -1.45 0.83
N GLN A 32 -13.30 -2.50 1.55
CA GLN A 32 -12.20 -3.41 1.23
C GLN A 32 -12.56 -4.04 -0.11
N LYS A 33 -12.03 -3.45 -1.17
CA LYS A 33 -12.10 -3.99 -2.52
C LYS A 33 -11.53 -5.42 -2.45
N ASN A 34 -12.35 -6.41 -2.79
CA ASN A 34 -12.06 -7.84 -2.75
C ASN A 34 -10.60 -8.19 -3.11
N GLN A 35 -9.72 -8.19 -2.13
CA GLN A 35 -8.39 -8.81 -2.22
C GLN A 35 -8.45 -10.32 -1.91
N ASP A 36 -9.64 -10.84 -1.60
CA ASP A 36 -9.85 -12.20 -1.06
C ASP A 36 -9.60 -13.35 -2.05
N LYS A 37 -9.06 -13.09 -3.25
CA LYS A 37 -8.75 -14.15 -4.24
C LYS A 37 -7.32 -14.18 -4.73
N SER A 38 -6.48 -13.24 -4.37
CA SER A 38 -5.07 -13.26 -4.80
C SER A 38 -4.25 -14.18 -3.90
N LEU A 39 -3.51 -15.09 -4.50
CA LEU A 39 -2.53 -15.90 -3.76
C LEU A 39 -1.28 -15.07 -3.39
N VAL A 40 -1.03 -13.96 -4.07
CA VAL A 40 0.04 -13.02 -3.72
C VAL A 40 -0.40 -12.18 -2.53
N GLN A 41 0.46 -12.09 -1.52
CA GLN A 41 0.26 -11.27 -0.33
C GLN A 41 0.74 -9.84 -0.60
N TRP A 42 -0.13 -9.03 -1.19
CA TRP A 42 0.16 -7.64 -1.50
C TRP A 42 0.27 -6.81 -0.22
N MET A 43 1.26 -5.93 -0.17
CA MET A 43 1.48 -5.03 0.96
C MET A 43 1.55 -3.57 0.52
N ASP A 44 1.50 -2.66 1.49
CA ASP A 44 1.69 -1.23 1.25
C ASP A 44 3.13 -0.93 0.80
N TYR A 45 3.30 0.00 -0.14
CA TYR A 45 4.60 0.35 -0.71
C TYR A 45 5.56 0.95 0.32
N GLY A 46 5.06 1.85 1.18
CA GLY A 46 5.86 2.43 2.25
C GLY A 46 6.29 1.38 3.27
N ALA A 47 5.37 0.45 3.62
CA ALA A 47 5.70 -0.67 4.49
C ALA A 47 6.74 -1.61 3.87
N ALA A 48 6.68 -1.84 2.55
CA ALA A 48 7.68 -2.62 1.83
C ALA A 48 9.07 -1.98 1.89
N LEU A 49 9.16 -0.66 1.67
CA LEU A 49 10.41 0.11 1.77
C LEU A 49 10.99 0.05 3.19
N GLU A 50 10.16 0.24 4.22
CA GLU A 50 10.63 0.16 5.62
C GLU A 50 11.13 -1.24 5.98
N LYS A 51 10.42 -2.27 5.53
CA LYS A 51 10.80 -3.66 5.79
C LYS A 51 12.10 -4.03 5.08
N ALA A 52 12.30 -3.55 3.85
CA ALA A 52 13.51 -3.77 3.06
C ALA A 52 14.78 -3.18 3.68
N LYS A 53 14.67 -2.21 4.61
CA LYS A 53 15.84 -1.67 5.35
C LYS A 53 16.44 -2.66 6.33
N THR A 54 15.64 -3.57 6.88
CA THR A 54 16.05 -4.54 7.92
C THR A 54 16.17 -5.97 7.38
N ASP A 55 15.35 -6.31 6.42
CA ASP A 55 15.37 -7.59 5.70
C ASP A 55 15.44 -7.28 4.19
N PRO A 56 16.65 -7.10 3.63
CA PRO A 56 16.83 -6.59 2.29
C PRO A 56 16.39 -7.60 1.23
N LYS A 57 15.23 -7.36 0.64
CA LYS A 57 14.69 -8.03 -0.55
C LYS A 57 14.32 -6.99 -1.59
N LEU A 58 14.29 -7.41 -2.85
CA LEU A 58 13.72 -6.59 -3.92
C LEU A 58 12.21 -6.40 -3.70
N ILE A 59 11.72 -5.23 -4.08
CA ILE A 59 10.29 -4.92 -4.06
C ILE A 59 9.76 -5.08 -5.48
N PHE A 60 8.75 -5.92 -5.64
CA PHE A 60 8.01 -6.09 -6.89
C PHE A 60 6.76 -5.23 -6.84
N VAL A 61 6.66 -4.23 -7.70
CA VAL A 61 5.53 -3.30 -7.77
C VAL A 61 4.71 -3.60 -9.02
N ASP A 62 3.50 -4.14 -8.85
CA ASP A 62 2.50 -4.28 -9.91
C ASP A 62 1.69 -2.99 -10.03
N LEU A 63 1.65 -2.43 -11.23
CA LEU A 63 0.87 -1.24 -11.56
C LEU A 63 -0.35 -1.63 -12.38
N TYR A 64 -1.51 -1.26 -11.89
CA TYR A 64 -2.80 -1.56 -12.52
C TYR A 64 -3.69 -0.32 -12.57
N ALA A 65 -4.81 -0.41 -13.26
CA ALA A 65 -5.94 0.51 -13.13
C ALA A 65 -7.25 -0.26 -13.26
N ASP A 66 -8.34 0.29 -12.74
CA ASP A 66 -9.66 -0.36 -12.77
C ASP A 66 -10.18 -0.61 -14.20
N TRP A 67 -9.83 0.25 -15.15
CA TRP A 67 -10.19 0.12 -16.56
C TRP A 67 -9.29 -0.86 -17.34
N CYS A 68 -8.15 -1.28 -16.77
CA CYS A 68 -7.18 -2.13 -17.44
C CYS A 68 -7.65 -3.59 -17.52
N VAL A 69 -8.18 -4.00 -18.67
CA VAL A 69 -8.60 -5.39 -18.92
C VAL A 69 -7.44 -6.38 -18.85
N PRO A 70 -6.28 -6.13 -19.46
CA PRO A 70 -5.13 -7.04 -19.36
C PRO A 70 -4.63 -7.21 -17.92
N CYS A 71 -4.70 -6.17 -17.06
CA CYS A 71 -4.33 -6.28 -15.65
C CYS A 71 -5.21 -7.30 -14.91
N ARG A 72 -6.53 -7.28 -15.17
CA ARG A 72 -7.44 -8.28 -14.58
C ARG A 72 -7.15 -9.70 -15.06
N ILE A 73 -6.68 -9.86 -16.29
CA ILE A 73 -6.24 -11.16 -16.83
C ILE A 73 -4.99 -11.64 -16.09
N MET A 74 -4.02 -10.75 -15.85
CA MET A 74 -2.84 -11.08 -15.04
C MET A 74 -3.23 -11.45 -13.60
N ASP A 75 -4.14 -10.69 -12.97
CA ASP A 75 -4.65 -11.02 -11.63
C ASP A 75 -5.22 -12.43 -11.57
N ALA A 76 -6.07 -12.78 -12.54
CA ALA A 76 -6.74 -14.07 -12.56
C ALA A 76 -5.81 -15.26 -12.86
N ASN A 77 -4.86 -15.09 -13.76
CA ASN A 77 -4.11 -16.20 -14.35
C ASN A 77 -2.64 -16.24 -13.91
N VAL A 78 -2.03 -15.09 -13.63
CA VAL A 78 -0.60 -15.00 -13.31
C VAL A 78 -0.38 -14.91 -11.81
N TYR A 79 -0.98 -13.93 -11.14
CA TYR A 79 -0.80 -13.75 -9.70
C TYR A 79 -1.55 -14.81 -8.87
N ASN A 80 -2.55 -15.48 -9.46
CA ASN A 80 -3.20 -16.66 -8.89
C ASN A 80 -2.54 -17.99 -9.30
N ASN A 81 -1.43 -17.95 -10.00
CA ASN A 81 -0.59 -19.15 -10.20
C ASN A 81 0.20 -19.44 -8.91
N PRO A 82 0.07 -20.67 -8.32
CA PRO A 82 0.70 -20.97 -7.03
C PRO A 82 2.24 -20.82 -7.03
N THR A 83 2.88 -21.10 -8.15
CA THR A 83 4.35 -20.99 -8.26
C THR A 83 4.79 -19.52 -8.28
N VAL A 84 4.10 -18.67 -9.07
CA VAL A 84 4.36 -17.22 -9.11
C VAL A 84 4.12 -16.60 -7.74
N ALA A 85 2.97 -16.89 -7.14
CA ALA A 85 2.63 -16.39 -5.81
C ALA A 85 3.65 -16.82 -4.74
N SER A 86 4.10 -18.06 -4.78
CA SER A 86 5.13 -18.55 -3.86
C SER A 86 6.44 -17.78 -3.99
N ILE A 87 6.90 -17.50 -5.21
CA ILE A 87 8.12 -16.72 -5.45
C ILE A 87 7.94 -15.28 -4.93
N LEU A 88 6.86 -14.61 -5.31
CA LEU A 88 6.60 -13.23 -4.90
C LEU A 88 6.47 -13.11 -3.37
N ASN A 89 5.77 -14.02 -2.71
CA ASN A 89 5.57 -13.99 -1.26
C ASN A 89 6.85 -14.31 -0.45
N THR A 90 7.77 -15.10 -1.00
CA THR A 90 8.94 -15.55 -0.24
C THR A 90 10.21 -14.77 -0.57
N GLN A 91 10.38 -14.36 -1.83
CA GLN A 91 11.63 -13.78 -2.33
C GLN A 91 11.53 -12.25 -2.53
N PHE A 92 10.34 -11.70 -2.62
CA PHE A 92 10.10 -10.27 -2.84
C PHE A 92 9.19 -9.69 -1.77
N TYR A 93 9.14 -8.36 -1.72
CA TYR A 93 8.03 -7.62 -1.13
C TYR A 93 7.09 -7.23 -2.26
N ALA A 94 5.96 -7.91 -2.36
CA ALA A 94 4.99 -7.68 -3.42
C ALA A 94 4.07 -6.52 -3.08
N VAL A 95 3.99 -5.53 -3.96
CA VAL A 95 3.19 -4.32 -3.83
C VAL A 95 2.29 -4.18 -5.04
N LYS A 96 1.07 -3.70 -4.85
CA LYS A 96 0.13 -3.43 -5.92
C LYS A 96 -0.34 -1.98 -5.83
N LEU A 97 -0.14 -1.18 -6.88
CA LEU A 97 -0.47 0.24 -6.93
C LEU A 97 -1.44 0.54 -8.07
N ASP A 98 -2.45 1.34 -7.78
CA ASP A 98 -3.31 1.92 -8.81
C ASP A 98 -2.58 3.09 -9.48
N ALA A 99 -2.28 2.95 -10.79
CA ALA A 99 -1.54 3.94 -11.55
C ALA A 99 -2.25 5.31 -11.64
N ASP A 100 -3.58 5.35 -11.43
CA ASP A 100 -4.37 6.59 -11.40
C ASP A 100 -4.41 7.24 -10.01
N SER A 101 -3.87 6.58 -8.97
CA SER A 101 -3.96 7.06 -7.58
C SER A 101 -3.18 8.36 -7.36
N GLN A 102 -3.80 9.25 -6.57
CA GLN A 102 -3.20 10.48 -6.05
C GLN A 102 -2.53 10.28 -4.67
N ASP A 103 -2.49 9.04 -4.18
CA ASP A 103 -1.82 8.73 -2.93
C ASP A 103 -0.33 9.02 -3.02
N SER A 104 0.23 9.53 -1.93
CA SER A 104 1.63 9.96 -1.88
C SER A 104 2.54 8.79 -1.55
N ILE A 105 3.53 8.55 -2.40
CA ILE A 105 4.59 7.55 -2.19
C ILE A 105 5.97 8.18 -2.38
N VAL A 106 7.03 7.45 -2.01
CA VAL A 106 8.43 7.86 -2.27
C VAL A 106 8.99 6.95 -3.35
N CYS A 107 9.10 7.45 -4.58
CA CYS A 107 9.72 6.75 -5.71
C CYS A 107 11.05 7.41 -6.08
N ASP A 108 12.11 6.61 -6.24
CA ASP A 108 13.48 7.06 -6.53
C ASP A 108 13.93 8.25 -5.65
N ALA A 109 13.70 8.09 -4.33
CA ALA A 109 14.01 9.08 -3.29
C ALA A 109 13.21 10.41 -3.38
N LYS A 110 12.19 10.51 -4.24
CA LYS A 110 11.33 11.69 -4.38
C LYS A 110 9.91 11.38 -3.95
N LYS A 111 9.30 12.27 -3.15
CA LYS A 111 7.89 12.18 -2.78
C LYS A 111 7.02 12.69 -3.93
N ASN A 112 6.16 11.84 -4.44
CA ASN A 112 5.22 12.13 -5.52
C ASN A 112 3.88 11.40 -5.28
N THR A 113 2.88 11.65 -6.13
CA THR A 113 1.72 10.76 -6.22
C THR A 113 2.10 9.48 -6.97
N VAL A 114 1.34 8.39 -6.77
CA VAL A 114 1.55 7.14 -7.55
C VAL A 114 1.50 7.45 -9.04
N GLN A 115 0.50 8.24 -9.48
CA GLN A 115 0.35 8.64 -10.88
C GLN A 115 1.60 9.34 -11.42
N ARG A 116 2.20 10.26 -10.65
CA ARG A 116 3.44 10.93 -11.08
C ARG A 116 4.65 10.01 -11.05
N CYS A 117 4.73 9.09 -10.09
CA CYS A 117 5.76 8.07 -10.11
C CYS A 117 5.66 7.21 -11.38
N TYR A 118 4.44 6.83 -11.75
CA TYR A 118 4.18 6.04 -12.95
C TYR A 118 4.61 6.76 -14.22
N PHE A 119 4.15 8.00 -14.45
CA PHE A 119 4.43 8.74 -15.69
C PHE A 119 5.81 9.40 -15.72
N ASP A 120 6.21 10.09 -14.66
CA ASP A 120 7.32 11.03 -14.69
C ASP A 120 8.64 10.45 -14.15
N VAL A 121 8.57 9.42 -13.28
CA VAL A 121 9.75 8.85 -12.62
C VAL A 121 10.11 7.49 -13.22
N TRP A 122 9.12 6.62 -13.37
CA TRP A 122 9.30 5.29 -13.96
C TRP A 122 9.09 5.28 -15.48
N GLU A 123 8.65 6.41 -16.06
CA GLU A 123 8.45 6.64 -17.49
C GLU A 123 7.55 5.58 -18.14
N LEU A 124 6.51 5.15 -17.43
CA LEU A 124 5.55 4.15 -17.89
C LEU A 124 4.34 4.82 -18.51
N HIS A 125 3.86 4.28 -19.64
CA HIS A 125 2.77 4.87 -20.42
C HIS A 125 1.71 3.87 -20.86
N ALA A 126 1.82 2.62 -20.42
CA ALA A 126 0.82 1.57 -20.69
C ALA A 126 0.73 0.58 -19.53
N LEU A 127 -0.39 -0.14 -19.43
CA LEU A 127 -0.69 -1.15 -18.42
C LEU A 127 -1.08 -2.48 -19.08
N PRO A 128 -0.79 -3.62 -18.44
CA PRO A 128 -0.13 -3.76 -17.16
C PRO A 128 1.35 -3.35 -17.21
N ALA A 129 1.86 -2.88 -16.08
CA ALA A 129 3.26 -2.56 -15.92
C ALA A 129 3.76 -2.98 -14.55
N PHE A 130 5.05 -3.23 -14.42
CA PHE A 130 5.65 -3.48 -13.12
C PHE A 130 7.04 -2.88 -13.02
N VAL A 131 7.42 -2.60 -11.77
CA VAL A 131 8.72 -2.01 -11.44
C VAL A 131 9.39 -2.91 -10.40
N LEU A 132 10.67 -3.23 -10.64
CA LEU A 132 11.51 -3.78 -9.59
C LEU A 132 12.28 -2.65 -8.91
N VAL A 133 12.19 -2.61 -7.59
CA VAL A 133 12.79 -1.57 -6.76
C VAL A 133 13.80 -2.21 -5.81
N ALA A 134 15.00 -1.64 -5.75
CA ALA A 134 16.03 -2.05 -4.80
C ALA A 134 15.62 -1.75 -3.35
N PRO A 135 16.21 -2.42 -2.34
CA PRO A 135 15.87 -2.19 -0.93
C PRO A 135 16.04 -0.74 -0.47
N LYS A 136 16.87 0.04 -1.12
CA LYS A 136 17.07 1.48 -0.85
C LYS A 136 16.06 2.39 -1.57
N GLY A 137 15.09 1.83 -2.28
CA GLY A 137 14.00 2.57 -2.92
C GLY A 137 14.29 3.08 -4.32
N MET A 138 15.39 2.68 -4.95
CA MET A 138 15.70 3.01 -6.34
C MET A 138 15.11 1.97 -7.29
N SER A 139 14.42 2.41 -8.33
CA SER A 139 13.95 1.55 -9.41
C SER A 139 15.13 0.98 -10.21
N ILE A 140 15.08 -0.32 -10.52
CA ILE A 140 16.14 -1.03 -11.25
C ILE A 140 15.68 -1.61 -12.57
N LEU A 141 14.39 -1.81 -12.73
CA LEU A 141 13.75 -2.24 -13.96
C LEU A 141 12.32 -1.76 -14.02
N THR A 142 11.90 -1.30 -15.18
CA THR A 142 10.50 -1.06 -15.53
C THR A 142 10.11 -1.92 -16.72
N VAL A 143 8.94 -2.54 -16.67
CA VAL A 143 8.40 -3.37 -17.74
C VAL A 143 6.95 -3.00 -18.01
N THR A 144 6.61 -2.87 -19.29
CA THR A 144 5.23 -2.62 -19.74
C THR A 144 4.84 -3.76 -20.67
N ASP A 145 4.34 -4.84 -20.11
CA ASP A 145 3.88 -5.99 -20.88
C ASP A 145 2.97 -6.90 -20.04
N SER A 146 2.11 -7.64 -20.76
CA SER A 146 1.37 -8.77 -20.18
C SER A 146 2.22 -10.02 -20.29
N MET A 147 2.43 -10.72 -19.19
CA MET A 147 3.22 -11.94 -19.14
C MET A 147 2.37 -13.15 -18.78
N SER A 148 2.76 -14.31 -19.32
CA SER A 148 2.32 -15.59 -18.80
C SER A 148 2.97 -15.91 -17.44
N PRO A 149 2.45 -16.87 -16.67
CA PRO A 149 3.09 -17.31 -15.42
C PRO A 149 4.54 -17.75 -15.61
N GLU A 150 4.86 -18.41 -16.73
CA GLU A 150 6.17 -18.90 -17.07
C GLU A 150 7.15 -17.77 -17.36
N GLU A 151 6.72 -16.76 -18.13
CA GLU A 151 7.54 -15.58 -18.47
C GLU A 151 7.83 -14.76 -17.23
N LEU A 152 6.82 -14.46 -16.40
CA LEU A 152 7.03 -13.73 -15.17
C LEU A 152 7.97 -14.48 -14.22
N ARG A 153 7.74 -15.79 -14.03
CA ARG A 153 8.62 -16.61 -13.21
C ARG A 153 10.07 -16.61 -13.70
N TYR A 154 10.29 -16.78 -15.01
CA TYR A 154 11.62 -16.74 -15.61
C TYR A 154 12.31 -15.40 -15.33
N MET A 155 11.62 -14.30 -15.56
CA MET A 155 12.13 -12.97 -15.30
C MET A 155 12.49 -12.79 -13.82
N LEU A 156 11.61 -13.16 -12.89
CA LEU A 156 11.86 -13.05 -11.45
C LEU A 156 13.11 -13.83 -11.04
N TYR A 157 13.33 -15.04 -11.56
CA TYR A 157 14.54 -15.83 -11.27
C TYR A 157 15.81 -15.17 -11.79
N GLN A 158 15.78 -14.56 -12.96
CA GLN A 158 16.94 -13.83 -13.50
C GLN A 158 17.38 -12.68 -12.57
N PHE A 159 16.43 -12.03 -11.89
CA PHE A 159 16.74 -10.99 -10.91
C PHE A 159 17.25 -11.57 -9.59
N LEU A 160 16.70 -12.68 -9.14
CA LEU A 160 17.18 -13.35 -7.92
C LEU A 160 18.61 -13.88 -8.06
N GLU A 161 19.00 -14.36 -9.22
CA GLU A 161 20.39 -14.77 -9.48
C GLU A 161 21.39 -13.61 -9.33
N LYS A 162 20.94 -12.38 -9.61
CA LYS A 162 21.73 -11.15 -9.50
C LYS A 162 21.41 -10.33 -8.24
N GLU A 163 20.62 -10.89 -7.33
CA GLU A 163 20.11 -10.16 -6.16
C GLU A 163 21.20 -9.49 -5.34
N LYS A 164 22.33 -10.20 -5.11
CA LYS A 164 23.46 -9.65 -4.35
C LYS A 164 24.05 -8.39 -4.98
N GLU A 165 24.00 -8.29 -6.30
CA GLU A 165 24.47 -7.10 -7.03
C GLU A 165 23.51 -5.91 -6.81
N TRP A 166 22.21 -6.15 -6.75
CA TRP A 166 21.18 -5.11 -6.58
C TRP A 166 21.01 -4.68 -5.11
N ILE A 167 21.13 -5.61 -4.17
CA ILE A 167 21.02 -5.33 -2.73
C ILE A 167 22.16 -4.41 -2.24
N SER A 168 23.35 -4.54 -2.84
CA SER A 168 24.50 -3.73 -2.46
C SER A 168 24.45 -2.27 -2.96
N ARG A 169 23.62 -1.99 -3.95
CA ARG A 169 23.40 -0.63 -4.49
C ARG A 169 22.41 0.15 -3.67
#